data_29896c390505cdeaf876dc92e6f8bcf0
#
_entry.id   29896c390505cdeaf876dc92e6f8bcf0
#
_cell.length_a   1.000
_cell.length_b   1.000
_cell.length_c   1.000
_cell.angle_alpha   90.00
_cell.angle_beta   90.00
_cell.angle_gamma   90.00
#
_symmetry.space_group_name_H-M   'P 1'
#
loop_
_entity.id
_entity.type
_entity.pdbx_description
1 polymer ?
#
loop_
_entity_poly.entity_id
_entity_poly.type
_entity_poly.pdbx_seq_one_letter_code
_entity_poly.pdbx_strand_id
1 'polypeptide(L)'
;SSAASDVYKRQTAKTSDNYVEGEAIVTLNASSETGLAKEGTASFDSDIEVENSWDFGPVKKKKGKNLYLSEVHSDTYSTKELIEKLKKQDNVVAAEPNYYRYKLATTNDTYADEQWYLDGTGAYQTTSSGIQYKNRIQTSNDSDTIVAVVDTGIDYTHEDLTAHMWKNPYDQLELPGTYGYDFGDYDSNPMDEDEDGHGTHCAGVISAVSDNNKGICGISNAKLMALKVFNSAGTSYDSAIIAAFNYIYKAVSYTHLTLPTNSRV
;
A
#
# COMPACT_ATOMS: atom_id res chain seq x y z
N SER A 1 -33.41 6.09 -6.09
CA SER A 1 -32.94 5.02 -5.17
C SER A 1 -32.44 3.77 -5.90
N SER A 2 -32.61 3.63 -7.22
CA SER A 2 -32.08 2.50 -8.00
C SER A 2 -30.58 2.67 -8.33
N ALA A 3 -30.16 3.86 -8.72
CA ALA A 3 -28.77 4.14 -9.10
C ALA A 3 -27.74 3.88 -7.98
N ALA A 4 -28.07 4.18 -6.72
CA ALA A 4 -27.18 3.89 -5.58
C ALA A 4 -27.06 2.38 -5.30
N SER A 5 -28.12 1.60 -5.55
CA SER A 5 -28.12 0.14 -5.39
C SER A 5 -27.30 -0.56 -6.49
N ASP A 6 -27.28 -0.01 -7.68
CA ASP A 6 -26.52 -0.56 -8.82
C ASP A 6 -25.02 -0.27 -8.68
N VAL A 7 -24.66 0.90 -8.17
CA VAL A 7 -23.27 1.23 -7.79
C VAL A 7 -22.77 0.29 -6.68
N TYR A 8 -23.61 -0.02 -5.68
CA TYR A 8 -23.25 -0.93 -4.60
C TYR A 8 -23.12 -2.39 -5.06
N LYS A 9 -23.95 -2.83 -6.01
CA LYS A 9 -23.85 -4.19 -6.59
C LYS A 9 -22.60 -4.36 -7.45
N ARG A 10 -22.15 -3.31 -8.15
CA ARG A 10 -20.89 -3.33 -8.91
C ARG A 10 -19.66 -3.40 -7.98
N GLN A 11 -19.74 -2.89 -6.74
CA GLN A 11 -18.63 -2.93 -5.77
C GLN A 11 -18.44 -4.29 -5.10
N THR A 12 -19.38 -5.23 -5.20
CA THR A 12 -19.31 -6.53 -4.51
C THR A 12 -18.84 -7.69 -5.39
N ALA A 13 -18.67 -7.48 -6.69
CA ALA A 13 -18.06 -8.47 -7.57
C ALA A 13 -16.53 -8.46 -7.41
N LYS A 14 -16.02 -9.16 -6.40
CA LYS A 14 -14.60 -9.52 -6.30
C LYS A 14 -14.26 -10.52 -7.40
N THR A 15 -13.99 -10.03 -8.60
CA THR A 15 -13.22 -10.78 -9.58
C THR A 15 -11.73 -10.60 -9.23
N SER A 16 -10.91 -11.61 -9.46
CA SER A 16 -9.46 -11.57 -9.25
C SER A 16 -8.76 -10.48 -10.06
N ASP A 17 -9.45 -9.90 -10.98
CA ASP A 17 -9.00 -8.91 -11.95
C ASP A 17 -9.63 -7.57 -11.57
N ASN A 18 -8.82 -6.57 -11.26
CA ASN A 18 -9.21 -5.25 -10.73
C ASN A 18 -9.78 -4.32 -11.83
N TYR A 19 -10.70 -4.82 -12.67
CA TYR A 19 -11.33 -4.07 -13.76
C TYR A 19 -12.80 -4.46 -13.95
N VAL A 20 -13.54 -3.65 -14.69
CA VAL A 20 -14.95 -3.93 -15.04
C VAL A 20 -15.00 -4.97 -16.15
N GLU A 21 -15.70 -6.08 -15.91
CA GLU A 21 -15.82 -7.15 -16.90
C GLU A 21 -16.65 -6.69 -18.10
N GLY A 22 -16.18 -7.04 -19.30
CA GLY A 22 -16.80 -6.61 -20.56
C GLY A 22 -16.49 -5.17 -20.97
N GLU A 23 -15.68 -4.42 -20.22
CA GLU A 23 -15.35 -3.04 -20.53
C GLU A 23 -13.87 -2.86 -20.89
N ALA A 24 -13.60 -1.92 -21.80
CA ALA A 24 -12.26 -1.52 -22.18
C ALA A 24 -12.18 -0.03 -22.50
N ILE A 25 -11.01 0.56 -22.23
CA ILE A 25 -10.64 1.90 -22.68
C ILE A 25 -9.78 1.77 -23.93
N VAL A 26 -10.24 2.36 -25.00
CA VAL A 26 -9.62 2.27 -26.33
C VAL A 26 -9.08 3.63 -26.75
N THR A 27 -7.81 3.65 -27.16
CA THR A 27 -7.21 4.80 -27.82
C THR A 27 -7.27 4.60 -29.33
N LEU A 28 -7.96 5.50 -30.02
CA LEU A 28 -8.18 5.46 -31.46
C LEU A 28 -7.39 6.57 -32.17
N ASN A 29 -6.98 6.29 -33.36
CA ASN A 29 -6.28 7.20 -34.25
C ASN A 29 -7.15 7.41 -35.50
N ALA A 30 -7.74 8.59 -35.65
CA ALA A 30 -8.56 8.93 -36.80
C ALA A 30 -8.00 10.12 -37.58
N SER A 31 -8.11 10.09 -38.90
CA SER A 31 -7.86 11.26 -39.74
C SER A 31 -9.10 12.18 -39.68
N SER A 32 -8.88 13.49 -39.70
CA SER A 32 -9.94 14.51 -39.66
C SER A 32 -10.99 14.42 -40.81
N GLU A 33 -10.70 13.62 -41.84
CA GLU A 33 -11.54 13.47 -43.04
C GLU A 33 -12.58 12.33 -42.91
N THR A 34 -12.34 11.34 -42.03
CA THR A 34 -13.32 10.30 -41.77
C THR A 34 -14.23 10.80 -40.66
N GLY A 35 -15.41 11.28 -40.97
CA GLY A 35 -16.45 11.81 -40.07
C GLY A 35 -16.83 10.96 -38.83
N LEU A 36 -16.00 10.00 -38.47
CA LEU A 36 -16.09 9.04 -37.36
C LEU A 36 -15.96 9.68 -35.98
N ALA A 37 -15.46 10.91 -35.89
CA ALA A 37 -15.15 11.53 -34.58
C ALA A 37 -16.20 12.52 -34.10
N LYS A 38 -17.19 12.91 -34.93
CA LYS A 38 -18.21 13.87 -34.52
C LYS A 38 -19.41 13.28 -33.82
N GLU A 39 -19.61 11.96 -33.89
CA GLU A 39 -20.78 11.27 -33.32
C GLU A 39 -20.45 10.02 -32.47
N GLY A 40 -19.21 9.86 -31.96
CA GLY A 40 -18.93 8.75 -31.03
C GLY A 40 -18.98 7.34 -31.65
N THR A 41 -19.05 7.21 -32.98
CA THR A 41 -19.15 5.93 -33.66
C THR A 41 -17.86 5.54 -34.35
N ALA A 42 -16.87 5.06 -33.57
CA ALA A 42 -15.99 4.05 -34.14
C ALA A 42 -16.91 2.88 -34.53
N SER A 43 -16.91 2.45 -35.79
CA SER A 43 -17.68 1.29 -36.21
C SER A 43 -16.97 0.04 -35.69
N PHE A 44 -17.31 -0.33 -34.48
CA PHE A 44 -16.96 -1.64 -33.91
C PHE A 44 -17.95 -2.70 -34.39
N ASP A 45 -17.65 -3.98 -34.14
CA ASP A 45 -18.63 -5.06 -34.35
C ASP A 45 -19.92 -4.75 -33.59
N SER A 46 -21.05 -5.29 -34.09
CA SER A 46 -22.39 -5.06 -33.53
C SER A 46 -22.52 -5.39 -32.04
N ASP A 47 -21.58 -6.18 -31.51
CA ASP A 47 -21.56 -6.66 -30.14
C ASP A 47 -20.64 -5.80 -29.23
N ILE A 48 -20.16 -4.64 -29.73
CA ILE A 48 -19.34 -3.70 -29.03
C ILE A 48 -19.99 -2.33 -29.08
N GLU A 49 -20.42 -1.85 -27.92
CA GLU A 49 -21.06 -0.55 -27.76
C GLU A 49 -20.05 0.50 -27.28
N VAL A 50 -20.17 1.72 -27.81
CA VAL A 50 -19.39 2.86 -27.34
C VAL A 50 -20.23 3.59 -26.30
N GLU A 51 -19.80 3.57 -25.05
CA GLU A 51 -20.48 4.27 -23.96
C GLU A 51 -20.11 5.75 -23.90
N ASN A 52 -18.81 6.04 -24.02
CA ASN A 52 -18.28 7.40 -23.95
C ASN A 52 -17.13 7.60 -24.94
N SER A 53 -16.93 8.84 -25.38
CA SER A 53 -15.81 9.22 -26.24
C SER A 53 -15.29 10.62 -25.89
N TRP A 54 -13.95 10.76 -25.93
CA TRP A 54 -13.25 12.01 -25.65
C TRP A 54 -12.26 12.33 -26.78
N ASP A 55 -12.28 13.58 -27.27
CA ASP A 55 -11.37 14.09 -28.30
C ASP A 55 -10.19 14.81 -27.61
N PHE A 56 -8.97 14.30 -27.79
CA PHE A 56 -7.74 14.92 -27.28
C PHE A 56 -7.05 15.80 -28.30
N GLY A 57 -7.64 16.00 -29.47
CA GLY A 57 -7.12 16.84 -30.52
C GLY A 57 -5.89 16.28 -31.27
N PRO A 58 -5.19 17.11 -32.07
CA PRO A 58 -4.11 16.67 -32.94
C PRO A 58 -2.83 16.31 -32.17
N VAL A 59 -2.23 15.17 -32.51
CA VAL A 59 -0.94 14.75 -31.99
C VAL A 59 0.20 15.52 -32.65
N LYS A 60 0.98 16.27 -31.89
CA LYS A 60 2.10 17.11 -32.41
C LYS A 60 3.13 16.39 -33.28
N LYS A 61 3.27 15.06 -33.14
CA LYS A 61 4.28 14.25 -33.87
C LYS A 61 3.79 13.57 -35.14
N LYS A 62 2.47 13.53 -35.41
CA LYS A 62 1.89 12.91 -36.60
C LYS A 62 0.92 13.88 -37.26
N LYS A 63 1.34 14.59 -38.30
CA LYS A 63 0.48 15.50 -39.06
C LYS A 63 -0.80 14.82 -39.50
N GLY A 64 -1.96 15.39 -39.15
CA GLY A 64 -3.28 14.99 -39.66
C GLY A 64 -3.95 13.84 -38.92
N LYS A 65 -3.48 13.45 -37.73
CA LYS A 65 -4.11 12.41 -36.94
C LYS A 65 -4.50 12.94 -35.55
N ASN A 66 -5.78 12.79 -35.21
CA ASN A 66 -6.30 13.06 -33.88
C ASN A 66 -6.33 11.78 -33.06
N LEU A 67 -6.12 11.88 -31.76
CA LEU A 67 -6.35 10.79 -30.81
C LEU A 67 -7.71 10.96 -30.15
N TYR A 68 -8.45 9.89 -30.13
CA TYR A 68 -9.71 9.75 -29.40
C TYR A 68 -9.56 8.66 -28.35
N LEU A 69 -10.12 8.88 -27.21
CA LEU A 69 -10.30 7.86 -26.20
C LEU A 69 -11.76 7.46 -26.18
N SER A 70 -12.05 6.18 -26.19
CA SER A 70 -13.43 5.69 -26.08
C SER A 70 -13.52 4.63 -25.01
N GLU A 71 -14.58 4.69 -24.24
CA GLU A 71 -15.02 3.61 -23.36
C GLU A 71 -15.96 2.73 -24.15
N VAL A 72 -15.68 1.45 -24.19
CA VAL A 72 -16.46 0.47 -24.92
C VAL A 72 -16.90 -0.67 -24.02
N HIS A 73 -18.09 -1.19 -24.28
CA HIS A 73 -18.69 -2.29 -23.54
C HIS A 73 -19.12 -3.42 -24.48
N SER A 74 -19.11 -4.65 -23.97
CA SER A 74 -19.66 -5.82 -24.63
C SER A 74 -20.26 -6.80 -23.64
N ASP A 75 -21.48 -7.19 -23.83
CA ASP A 75 -22.13 -8.28 -23.10
C ASP A 75 -21.73 -9.68 -23.61
N THR A 76 -21.06 -9.73 -24.77
CA THR A 76 -20.73 -10.99 -25.47
C THR A 76 -19.31 -11.44 -25.17
N TYR A 77 -18.38 -10.51 -25.03
CA TYR A 77 -16.95 -10.81 -24.87
C TYR A 77 -16.46 -10.52 -23.45
N SER A 78 -15.65 -11.43 -22.92
CA SER A 78 -14.84 -11.10 -21.74
C SER A 78 -13.92 -9.93 -22.05
N THR A 79 -13.51 -9.18 -21.03
CA THR A 79 -12.59 -8.03 -21.17
C THR A 79 -11.34 -8.40 -21.96
N LYS A 80 -10.77 -9.59 -21.73
CA LYS A 80 -9.59 -10.07 -22.48
C LYS A 80 -9.86 -10.28 -23.96
N GLU A 81 -10.97 -10.94 -24.29
CA GLU A 81 -11.38 -11.17 -25.68
C GLU A 81 -11.71 -9.86 -26.39
N LEU A 82 -12.41 -8.95 -25.70
CA LEU A 82 -12.72 -7.61 -26.18
C LEU A 82 -11.44 -6.86 -26.56
N ILE A 83 -10.45 -6.81 -25.67
CA ILE A 83 -9.16 -6.16 -25.90
C ILE A 83 -8.40 -6.80 -27.08
N GLU A 84 -8.39 -8.12 -27.19
CA GLU A 84 -7.75 -8.81 -28.31
C GLU A 84 -8.43 -8.50 -29.65
N LYS A 85 -9.76 -8.37 -29.67
CA LYS A 85 -10.49 -7.95 -30.86
C LYS A 85 -10.21 -6.50 -31.24
N LEU A 86 -10.23 -5.60 -30.26
CA LEU A 86 -9.95 -4.19 -30.47
C LEU A 86 -8.53 -3.96 -31.02
N LYS A 87 -7.54 -4.63 -30.49
CA LYS A 87 -6.14 -4.52 -30.95
C LYS A 87 -5.89 -4.99 -32.39
N LYS A 88 -6.80 -5.74 -32.97
CA LYS A 88 -6.72 -6.18 -34.38
C LYS A 88 -7.20 -5.12 -35.36
N GLN A 89 -7.82 -4.04 -34.91
CA GLN A 89 -8.33 -2.98 -35.76
C GLN A 89 -7.25 -1.95 -36.10
N ASP A 90 -7.16 -1.56 -37.36
CA ASP A 90 -6.09 -0.69 -37.87
C ASP A 90 -6.06 0.71 -37.25
N ASN A 91 -7.19 1.19 -36.75
CA ASN A 91 -7.34 2.50 -36.10
C ASN A 91 -7.12 2.47 -34.59
N VAL A 92 -6.96 1.30 -33.99
CA VAL A 92 -6.69 1.15 -32.56
C VAL A 92 -5.19 1.31 -32.28
N VAL A 93 -4.86 2.27 -31.45
CA VAL A 93 -3.49 2.54 -30.99
C VAL A 93 -3.18 1.75 -29.71
N ALA A 94 -4.14 1.68 -28.82
CA ALA A 94 -4.07 0.93 -27.58
C ALA A 94 -5.47 0.52 -27.12
N ALA A 95 -5.56 -0.59 -26.41
CA ALA A 95 -6.75 -1.01 -25.69
C ALA A 95 -6.33 -1.65 -24.37
N GLU A 96 -6.97 -1.25 -23.29
CA GLU A 96 -6.71 -1.72 -21.94
C GLU A 96 -8.01 -1.87 -21.16
N PRO A 97 -8.06 -2.69 -20.09
CA PRO A 97 -9.24 -2.81 -19.27
C PRO A 97 -9.69 -1.48 -18.67
N ASN A 98 -10.99 -1.29 -18.47
CA ASN A 98 -11.51 -0.21 -17.63
C ASN A 98 -11.30 -0.59 -16.16
N TYR A 99 -10.17 -0.16 -15.59
CA TYR A 99 -9.79 -0.50 -14.23
C TYR A 99 -10.63 0.22 -13.19
N TYR A 100 -11.05 -0.49 -12.16
CA TYR A 100 -11.62 0.15 -10.99
C TYR A 100 -10.61 1.14 -10.39
N ARG A 101 -11.10 2.34 -10.13
CA ARG A 101 -10.37 3.34 -9.35
C ARG A 101 -11.14 3.58 -8.07
N TYR A 102 -10.60 3.12 -6.98
CA TYR A 102 -11.19 3.35 -5.68
C TYR A 102 -10.78 4.73 -5.17
N LYS A 103 -11.74 5.45 -4.56
CA LYS A 103 -11.37 6.56 -3.69
C LYS A 103 -10.47 5.96 -2.63
N LEU A 104 -9.22 6.36 -2.62
CA LEU A 104 -8.24 5.89 -1.66
C LEU A 104 -8.80 6.19 -0.28
N ALA A 105 -8.92 5.16 0.56
CA ALA A 105 -9.33 5.34 1.93
C ALA A 105 -8.30 6.27 2.57
N THR A 106 -8.72 7.45 2.94
CA THR A 106 -8.01 8.23 3.93
C THR A 106 -8.16 7.45 5.21
N THR A 107 -7.06 7.14 5.88
CA THR A 107 -7.12 6.59 7.23
C THR A 107 -8.00 7.50 8.09
N ASN A 108 -8.72 6.94 9.05
CA ASN A 108 -9.57 7.69 9.98
C ASN A 108 -8.82 8.12 11.26
N ASP A 109 -7.49 7.96 11.29
CA ASP A 109 -6.66 8.27 12.44
C ASP A 109 -6.62 9.77 12.71
N THR A 110 -6.60 10.14 13.99
CA THR A 110 -6.86 11.51 14.46
C THR A 110 -5.92 12.55 13.85
N TYR A 111 -4.65 12.19 13.63
CA TYR A 111 -3.61 13.08 13.12
C TYR A 111 -3.15 12.71 11.71
N ALA A 112 -3.93 11.93 10.98
CA ALA A 112 -3.57 11.50 9.62
C ALA A 112 -3.36 12.68 8.66
N ASP A 113 -4.13 13.75 8.81
CA ASP A 113 -4.03 14.96 7.98
C ASP A 113 -2.73 15.75 8.23
N GLU A 114 -2.06 15.52 9.36
CA GLU A 114 -0.78 16.12 9.70
C GLU A 114 0.41 15.34 9.11
N GLN A 115 0.19 14.09 8.71
CA GLN A 115 1.19 13.20 8.14
C GLN A 115 1.41 13.49 6.64
N TRP A 116 1.90 14.67 6.33
CA TRP A 116 2.12 15.15 4.95
C TRP A 116 2.94 14.20 4.07
N TYR A 117 3.83 13.41 4.67
CA TYR A 117 4.70 12.47 3.97
C TYR A 117 3.98 11.25 3.42
N LEU A 118 2.76 10.93 3.88
CA LEU A 118 2.03 9.75 3.41
C LEU A 118 1.56 9.90 1.96
N ASP A 119 0.92 11.02 1.63
CA ASP A 119 0.32 11.22 0.31
C ASP A 119 0.71 12.54 -0.36
N GLY A 120 1.47 13.34 0.33
CA GLY A 120 1.86 14.65 -0.14
C GLY A 120 0.71 15.67 -0.14
N THR A 121 -0.36 15.53 0.65
CA THR A 121 -1.51 16.44 0.75
C THR A 121 -1.66 17.02 2.15
N GLY A 122 -0.87 17.93 2.57
CA GLY A 122 -0.98 18.60 3.87
C GLY A 122 -0.67 20.10 3.78
N ALA A 123 -0.78 20.82 4.88
CA ALA A 123 -0.61 22.26 4.96
C ALA A 123 0.78 22.78 4.49
N TYR A 124 1.74 21.89 4.32
CA TYR A 124 3.12 22.21 3.92
C TYR A 124 3.44 21.82 2.47
N GLN A 125 2.43 21.60 1.64
CA GLN A 125 2.61 21.10 0.29
C GLN A 125 2.94 22.15 -0.76
N THR A 126 3.91 21.79 -1.59
CA THR A 126 4.10 22.43 -2.89
C THR A 126 4.12 21.46 -4.07
N THR A 127 4.19 20.15 -3.87
CA THR A 127 4.19 19.14 -4.95
C THR A 127 4.03 17.71 -4.39
N SER A 128 3.64 16.76 -5.22
CA SER A 128 3.42 15.33 -5.00
C SER A 128 4.65 14.55 -4.46
N SER A 129 5.19 14.94 -3.32
CA SER A 129 6.42 14.39 -2.74
C SER A 129 6.23 13.37 -1.63
N GLY A 130 5.00 12.93 -1.36
CA GLY A 130 4.73 11.88 -0.39
C GLY A 130 5.19 10.50 -0.86
N ILE A 131 5.28 9.54 0.06
CA ILE A 131 5.66 8.14 -0.21
C ILE A 131 4.57 7.35 -0.96
N GLN A 132 3.47 8.00 -1.34
CA GLN A 132 2.30 7.40 -1.98
C GLN A 132 1.73 6.22 -1.18
N TYR A 133 1.63 6.39 0.11
CA TYR A 133 1.18 5.38 1.07
C TYR A 133 -0.15 4.73 0.69
N LYS A 134 -1.08 5.51 0.17
CA LYS A 134 -2.40 5.05 -0.29
C LYS A 134 -2.35 3.89 -1.28
N ASN A 135 -1.25 3.77 -2.03
CA ASN A 135 -1.05 2.67 -2.98
C ASN A 135 -0.53 1.39 -2.30
N ARG A 136 -0.07 1.45 -1.06
CA ARG A 136 0.57 0.32 -0.34
C ARG A 136 -0.35 -0.36 0.67
N ILE A 137 -1.26 0.35 1.34
CA ILE A 137 -2.14 -0.22 2.39
C ILE A 137 -2.94 -1.42 1.89
N GLN A 138 -3.30 -1.45 0.61
CA GLN A 138 -4.12 -2.52 0.05
C GLN A 138 -3.32 -3.75 -0.40
N THR A 139 -1.99 -3.70 -0.41
CA THR A 139 -1.15 -4.74 -1.03
C THR A 139 -0.14 -5.38 -0.07
N SER A 140 0.12 -4.83 1.09
CA SER A 140 1.13 -5.36 2.02
C SER A 140 0.50 -6.19 3.11
N ASN A 141 0.73 -7.50 3.06
CA ASN A 141 0.48 -8.42 4.18
C ASN A 141 1.81 -8.58 4.93
N ASP A 142 2.27 -7.50 5.57
CA ASP A 142 3.54 -7.41 6.28
C ASP A 142 3.42 -7.66 7.80
N SER A 143 2.26 -8.15 8.25
CA SER A 143 1.98 -8.47 9.66
C SER A 143 2.94 -9.51 10.27
N ASP A 144 3.60 -10.31 9.43
CA ASP A 144 4.59 -11.32 9.86
C ASP A 144 6.02 -10.76 9.88
N THR A 145 6.23 -9.57 9.33
CA THR A 145 7.52 -8.87 9.38
C THR A 145 7.76 -8.31 10.76
N ILE A 146 8.96 -8.49 11.29
CA ILE A 146 9.39 -7.90 12.56
C ILE A 146 10.38 -6.78 12.26
N VAL A 147 10.10 -5.60 12.78
CA VAL A 147 11.02 -4.45 12.75
C VAL A 147 11.56 -4.21 14.15
N ALA A 148 12.86 -4.33 14.31
CA ALA A 148 13.54 -4.00 15.56
C ALA A 148 13.85 -2.50 15.59
N VAL A 149 13.36 -1.81 16.61
CA VAL A 149 13.64 -0.41 16.91
C VAL A 149 14.72 -0.36 17.97
N VAL A 150 15.93 0.00 17.54
CA VAL A 150 17.11 0.12 18.41
C VAL A 150 17.26 1.58 18.79
N ASP A 151 16.66 1.99 19.90
CA ASP A 151 16.47 3.40 20.25
C ASP A 151 16.32 3.61 21.77
N THR A 152 15.57 4.65 22.18
CA THR A 152 15.27 4.97 23.60
C THR A 152 14.31 4.00 24.28
N GLY A 153 13.75 3.05 23.52
CA GLY A 153 12.71 2.14 23.94
C GLY A 153 11.42 2.33 23.12
N ILE A 154 10.35 1.66 23.51
CA ILE A 154 9.01 1.89 22.97
C ILE A 154 8.04 1.88 24.15
N ASP A 155 7.13 2.86 24.20
CA ASP A 155 5.92 2.73 25.03
C ASP A 155 5.02 1.64 24.45
N TYR A 156 5.28 0.41 24.84
CA TYR A 156 4.53 -0.78 24.40
C TYR A 156 3.11 -0.84 24.97
N THR A 157 2.73 0.09 25.85
CA THR A 157 1.36 0.25 26.36
C THR A 157 0.56 1.27 25.59
N HIS A 158 1.22 2.05 24.72
CA HIS A 158 0.56 3.07 23.91
C HIS A 158 -0.58 2.47 23.09
N GLU A 159 -1.77 3.09 23.15
CA GLU A 159 -3.00 2.57 22.56
C GLU A 159 -2.94 2.38 21.03
N ASP A 160 -2.02 3.10 20.37
CA ASP A 160 -1.82 3.07 18.92
C ASP A 160 -0.69 2.11 18.49
N LEU A 161 0.05 1.49 19.44
CA LEU A 161 1.18 0.61 19.18
C LEU A 161 1.00 -0.81 19.72
N THR A 162 0.31 -0.96 20.83
CA THR A 162 0.26 -2.22 21.61
C THR A 162 -0.17 -3.44 20.80
N ALA A 163 -1.06 -3.27 19.79
CA ALA A 163 -1.52 -4.36 18.93
C ALA A 163 -0.44 -4.83 17.94
N HIS A 164 0.51 -3.97 17.61
CA HIS A 164 1.61 -4.28 16.70
C HIS A 164 2.91 -4.62 17.44
N MET A 165 2.93 -4.64 18.75
CA MET A 165 4.12 -5.08 19.48
C MET A 165 4.42 -6.54 19.19
N TRP A 166 5.70 -6.81 18.87
CA TRP A 166 6.23 -8.17 18.84
C TRP A 166 6.18 -8.76 20.25
N LYS A 167 5.77 -10.00 20.36
CA LYS A 167 5.83 -10.76 21.62
C LYS A 167 6.85 -11.87 21.45
N ASN A 168 7.84 -11.87 22.32
CA ASN A 168 8.87 -12.88 22.34
C ASN A 168 8.27 -14.29 22.50
N PRO A 169 8.38 -15.18 21.49
CA PRO A 169 7.85 -16.52 21.56
C PRO A 169 8.85 -17.53 22.22
N TYR A 170 10.04 -17.06 22.58
CA TYR A 170 11.14 -17.92 23.03
C TYR A 170 11.24 -18.02 24.55
N ASP A 171 12.04 -19.00 25.01
CA ASP A 171 12.36 -19.12 26.42
C ASP A 171 13.08 -17.85 26.92
N GLN A 172 12.62 -17.31 28.03
CA GLN A 172 13.17 -16.11 28.65
C GLN A 172 14.61 -16.29 29.15
N LEU A 173 15.08 -17.52 29.33
CA LEU A 173 16.48 -17.81 29.67
C LEU A 173 17.40 -17.68 28.46
N GLU A 174 16.89 -17.96 27.27
CA GLU A 174 17.67 -17.89 26.04
C GLU A 174 17.57 -16.50 25.39
N LEU A 175 16.39 -15.90 25.40
CA LEU A 175 16.12 -14.57 24.85
C LEU A 175 15.19 -13.81 25.82
N PRO A 176 15.74 -13.03 26.76
CA PRO A 176 14.94 -12.37 27.80
C PRO A 176 14.10 -11.22 27.24
N GLY A 177 13.03 -10.89 27.97
CA GLY A 177 12.13 -9.78 27.67
C GLY A 177 10.91 -10.19 26.84
N THR A 178 9.76 -9.57 27.11
CA THR A 178 8.48 -9.90 26.44
C THR A 178 8.32 -9.16 25.09
N TYR A 179 8.68 -7.89 25.05
CA TYR A 179 8.55 -7.04 23.87
C TYR A 179 9.88 -6.68 23.24
N GLY A 180 10.97 -7.17 23.80
CA GLY A 180 12.35 -6.87 23.50
C GLY A 180 13.17 -6.81 24.79
N TYR A 181 14.24 -6.00 24.84
CA TYR A 181 15.16 -5.94 25.97
C TYR A 181 15.78 -4.55 26.11
N ASP A 182 16.09 -4.16 27.34
CA ASP A 182 16.86 -2.96 27.67
C ASP A 182 18.35 -3.28 27.84
N PHE A 183 19.15 -2.84 26.88
CA PHE A 183 20.62 -2.95 26.88
C PHE A 183 21.31 -1.74 27.52
N GLY A 184 20.56 -0.68 27.78
CA GLY A 184 21.04 0.51 28.47
C GLY A 184 21.21 0.26 29.96
N ASP A 185 20.18 -0.32 30.59
CA ASP A 185 20.13 -0.63 32.02
C ASP A 185 20.19 -2.14 32.32
N TYR A 186 20.28 -3.00 31.26
CA TYR A 186 20.41 -4.47 31.34
C TYR A 186 19.25 -5.19 32.02
N ASP A 187 18.03 -4.82 31.64
CA ASP A 187 16.83 -5.48 32.15
C ASP A 187 15.82 -5.85 31.05
N SER A 188 14.70 -6.44 31.44
CA SER A 188 13.66 -6.93 30.52
C SER A 188 12.57 -5.89 30.24
N ASN A 189 12.77 -4.63 30.61
CA ASN A 189 11.79 -3.55 30.47
C ASN A 189 12.23 -2.50 29.43
N PRO A 190 12.02 -2.73 28.11
CA PRO A 190 12.39 -1.79 27.07
C PRO A 190 11.39 -0.63 26.92
N MET A 191 10.74 -0.21 28.03
CA MET A 191 9.87 0.95 28.04
C MET A 191 10.63 2.21 27.66
N ASP A 192 10.02 3.03 26.81
CA ASP A 192 10.52 4.35 26.50
C ASP A 192 10.19 5.30 27.65
N GLU A 193 11.20 5.67 28.41
CA GLU A 193 11.10 6.59 29.54
C GLU A 193 11.74 7.95 29.23
N ASP A 194 12.16 8.13 27.97
CA ASP A 194 12.72 9.38 27.50
C ASP A 194 11.65 10.48 27.39
N GLU A 195 11.96 11.69 27.82
CA GLU A 195 10.98 12.80 27.79
C GLU A 195 10.50 13.13 26.37
N ASP A 196 11.36 12.95 25.36
CA ASP A 196 11.04 13.20 23.95
C ASP A 196 10.37 11.99 23.28
N GLY A 197 10.46 10.80 23.90
CA GLY A 197 9.84 9.58 23.40
C GLY A 197 10.30 9.20 21.98
N HIS A 198 11.58 9.40 21.67
CA HIS A 198 12.10 9.26 20.29
C HIS A 198 11.86 7.87 19.72
N GLY A 199 12.16 6.79 20.44
CA GLY A 199 11.93 5.43 19.96
C GLY A 199 10.45 5.11 19.77
N THR A 200 9.59 5.61 20.66
CA THR A 200 8.13 5.49 20.53
C THR A 200 7.63 6.24 19.30
N HIS A 201 8.13 7.43 19.02
CA HIS A 201 7.79 8.19 17.83
C HIS A 201 8.23 7.45 16.56
N CYS A 202 9.44 6.94 16.51
CA CYS A 202 9.94 6.12 15.40
C CYS A 202 9.07 4.89 15.18
N ALA A 203 8.70 4.18 16.25
CA ALA A 203 7.80 3.03 16.21
C ALA A 203 6.43 3.40 15.64
N GLY A 204 5.87 4.56 16.01
CA GLY A 204 4.61 5.08 15.50
C GLY A 204 4.66 5.31 13.99
N VAL A 205 5.67 5.97 13.49
CA VAL A 205 5.86 6.18 12.04
C VAL A 205 5.96 4.85 11.29
N ILE A 206 6.64 3.86 11.86
CA ILE A 206 6.81 2.54 11.24
C ILE A 206 5.51 1.77 11.22
N SER A 207 4.79 1.65 12.35
CA SER A 207 3.71 0.69 12.47
C SER A 207 2.66 1.05 13.54
N ALA A 208 2.27 2.32 13.66
CA ALA A 208 1.04 2.65 14.39
C ALA A 208 -0.17 1.97 13.74
N VAL A 209 -1.18 1.63 14.55
CA VAL A 209 -2.36 0.91 14.08
C VAL A 209 -3.23 1.83 13.24
N SER A 210 -3.29 1.57 11.95
CA SER A 210 -4.08 2.37 11.02
C SER A 210 -5.59 2.11 11.17
N ASP A 211 -6.42 3.11 10.87
CA ASP A 211 -7.89 3.03 10.85
C ASP A 211 -8.53 2.69 12.19
N ASN A 212 -7.94 3.10 13.30
CA ASN A 212 -8.44 2.88 14.64
C ASN A 212 -9.07 4.13 15.30
N ASN A 213 -9.18 5.25 14.59
CA ASN A 213 -9.63 6.57 15.05
C ASN A 213 -8.74 7.20 16.13
N LYS A 214 -7.46 6.83 16.17
CA LYS A 214 -6.49 7.30 17.18
C LYS A 214 -5.19 7.68 16.49
N GLY A 215 -4.38 8.48 17.16
CA GLY A 215 -3.00 8.77 16.82
C GLY A 215 -2.74 9.01 15.35
N ILE A 216 -1.79 8.28 14.82
CA ILE A 216 -1.25 8.40 13.45
C ILE A 216 -1.38 7.08 12.69
N CYS A 217 -1.24 7.14 11.37
CA CYS A 217 -1.19 5.97 10.52
C CYS A 217 0.25 5.49 10.34
N GLY A 218 0.58 4.28 10.78
CA GLY A 218 1.87 3.64 10.48
C GLY A 218 2.03 3.32 8.99
N ILE A 219 3.26 3.30 8.48
CA ILE A 219 3.53 2.97 7.08
C ILE A 219 3.51 1.47 6.79
N SER A 220 3.40 0.62 7.82
CA SER A 220 3.35 -0.84 7.72
C SER A 220 2.48 -1.44 8.82
N ASN A 221 2.19 -2.75 8.73
CA ASN A 221 1.56 -3.54 9.79
C ASN A 221 2.59 -4.47 10.47
N ALA A 222 3.87 -4.15 10.36
CA ALA A 222 4.95 -4.95 10.92
C ALA A 222 4.87 -5.03 12.45
N LYS A 223 5.39 -6.10 13.03
CA LYS A 223 5.53 -6.21 14.47
C LYS A 223 6.78 -5.46 14.95
N LEU A 224 6.63 -4.71 16.04
CA LEU A 224 7.65 -3.85 16.60
C LEU A 224 8.37 -4.56 17.75
N MET A 225 9.68 -4.76 17.61
CA MET A 225 10.55 -5.28 18.67
C MET A 225 11.28 -4.10 19.29
N ALA A 226 11.11 -3.89 20.60
CA ALA A 226 11.74 -2.79 21.34
C ALA A 226 13.12 -3.20 21.84
N LEU A 227 14.17 -2.53 21.38
CA LEU A 227 15.55 -2.74 21.84
C LEU A 227 16.10 -1.41 22.36
N LYS A 228 15.93 -1.19 23.65
CA LYS A 228 16.39 0.03 24.32
C LYS A 228 17.90 -0.02 24.52
N VAL A 229 18.61 0.96 23.98
CA VAL A 229 20.07 1.05 24.07
C VAL A 229 20.55 2.30 24.83
N PHE A 230 19.64 3.19 25.19
CA PHE A 230 19.90 4.34 26.05
C PHE A 230 19.52 3.98 27.49
N ASN A 231 20.42 4.26 28.40
CA ASN A 231 20.16 4.08 29.84
C ASN A 231 19.28 5.21 30.41
N SER A 232 18.90 5.08 31.67
CA SER A 232 18.11 6.08 32.40
C SER A 232 18.75 7.47 32.50
N ALA A 233 20.04 7.60 32.20
CA ALA A 233 20.76 8.88 32.12
C ALA A 233 20.77 9.47 30.67
N GLY A 234 20.10 8.86 29.73
CA GLY A 234 20.07 9.29 28.32
C GLY A 234 21.37 9.02 27.56
N THR A 235 22.19 8.09 28.04
CA THR A 235 23.48 7.76 27.40
C THR A 235 23.46 6.36 26.83
N SER A 236 24.02 6.19 25.63
CA SER A 236 24.20 4.90 24.97
C SER A 236 25.70 4.58 24.79
N TYR A 237 26.01 3.30 24.66
CA TYR A 237 27.34 2.79 24.40
C TYR A 237 27.35 1.85 23.19
N ASP A 238 28.45 1.81 22.45
CA ASP A 238 28.59 0.87 21.32
C ASP A 238 28.34 -0.59 21.72
N SER A 239 28.72 -0.96 22.94
CA SER A 239 28.50 -2.31 23.49
C SER A 239 27.00 -2.64 23.62
N ALA A 240 26.16 -1.68 24.03
CA ALA A 240 24.72 -1.86 24.12
C ALA A 240 24.11 -2.05 22.72
N ILE A 241 24.55 -1.26 21.75
CA ILE A 241 24.12 -1.37 20.35
C ILE A 241 24.53 -2.72 19.76
N ILE A 242 25.77 -3.16 19.97
CA ILE A 242 26.26 -4.48 19.51
C ILE A 242 25.46 -5.61 20.17
N ALA A 243 25.14 -5.49 21.47
CA ALA A 243 24.32 -6.48 22.17
C ALA A 243 22.89 -6.55 21.60
N ALA A 244 22.29 -5.41 21.25
CA ALA A 244 21.00 -5.35 20.59
C ALA A 244 21.02 -6.07 19.21
N PHE A 245 22.03 -5.85 18.38
CA PHE A 245 22.19 -6.59 17.14
C PHE A 245 22.37 -8.09 17.34
N ASN A 246 23.10 -8.51 18.39
CA ASN A 246 23.23 -9.92 18.73
C ASN A 246 21.91 -10.54 19.20
N TYR A 247 21.06 -9.78 19.88
CA TYR A 247 19.72 -10.17 20.24
C TYR A 247 18.84 -10.40 19.00
N ILE A 248 18.87 -9.46 18.04
CA ILE A 248 18.18 -9.61 16.75
C ILE A 248 18.65 -10.86 16.02
N TYR A 249 19.97 -11.08 15.94
CA TYR A 249 20.53 -12.25 15.27
C TYR A 249 20.02 -13.55 15.91
N LYS A 250 19.96 -13.65 17.22
CA LYS A 250 19.41 -14.80 17.93
C LYS A 250 17.91 -14.97 17.61
N ALA A 251 17.11 -13.91 17.73
CA ALA A 251 15.68 -13.95 17.42
C ALA A 251 15.41 -14.46 16.00
N VAL A 252 16.16 -13.98 15.00
CA VAL A 252 16.05 -14.43 13.60
C VAL A 252 16.54 -15.87 13.43
N SER A 253 17.64 -16.25 14.07
CA SER A 253 18.20 -17.62 13.97
C SER A 253 17.22 -18.67 14.51
N TYR A 254 16.50 -18.36 15.58
CA TYR A 254 15.47 -19.26 16.11
C TYR A 254 14.28 -19.43 15.15
N THR A 255 13.90 -18.39 14.42
CA THR A 255 12.80 -18.49 13.43
C THR A 255 13.19 -19.30 12.20
N HIS A 256 14.47 -19.33 11.81
CA HIS A 256 14.95 -20.10 10.66
C HIS A 256 15.37 -21.53 10.97
N LEU A 257 15.66 -21.86 12.24
CA LEU A 257 16.04 -23.22 12.67
C LEU A 257 14.84 -24.18 12.78
N THR A 258 13.62 -23.72 12.65
CA THR A 258 12.42 -24.56 12.60
C THR A 258 12.04 -24.99 11.18
N LEU A 259 12.98 -25.05 10.24
CA LEU A 259 12.75 -25.80 9.02
C LEU A 259 12.49 -27.26 9.39
N PRO A 260 11.36 -27.88 8.99
CA PRO A 260 11.12 -29.26 9.29
C PRO A 260 12.21 -30.10 8.63
N THR A 261 13.07 -30.67 9.42
CA THR A 261 13.98 -31.75 8.98
C THR A 261 13.14 -32.98 8.68
N ASN A 262 12.41 -32.95 7.60
CA ASN A 262 11.90 -34.18 6.97
C ASN A 262 13.02 -34.80 6.13
N SER A 263 14.11 -35.20 6.79
CA SER A 263 14.99 -36.21 6.24
C SER A 263 14.29 -37.54 6.43
N ARG A 264 13.56 -37.99 5.44
CA ARG A 264 13.27 -39.40 5.30
C ARG A 264 14.55 -40.08 4.77
N VAL A 265 15.17 -40.86 5.62
CA VAL A 265 16.06 -41.95 5.23
C VAL A 265 15.20 -43.01 4.58
#